data_2110b6f05ba35dba9841d21b98e5a4f5
#
_entry.id   2110b6f05ba35dba9841d21b98e5a4f5
#
_cell.length_a   1.000
_cell.length_b   1.000
_cell.length_c   1.000
_cell.angle_alpha   90.00
_cell.angle_beta   90.00
_cell.angle_gamma   90.00
#
_symmetry.space_group_name_H-M   'P 1'
#
loop_
_entity.id
_entity.type
_entity.pdbx_description
1 polymer ?
#
loop_
_entity_poly.entity_id
_entity_poly.type
_entity_poly.pdbx_seq_one_letter_code
_entity_poly.pdbx_strand_id
1 'polypeptide(L)'
;MAVLVESMRSSDEAALHALNNALERWPDDYRLWFLRGAVHAGAQHYEAARSDFDASRQLTPDFPVAGFMLGFLHLTHGHVDRAVDAWQQLDTLPADDTLRMLKTGLLNLADDRFALAGEQLRAGMASNTKYPLINRYIADVLRHVESIVDTSPGNHASSEKTGILPEIDPACSTPR
;
A
#
# COMPACT_ATOMS: atom_id res chain seq x y z
N MET A 1 3.87 26.35 11.44
CA MET A 1 4.29 24.97 11.15
C MET A 1 4.81 24.25 12.40
N ALA A 2 5.80 24.77 13.15
CA ALA A 2 6.34 24.13 14.36
C ALA A 2 5.27 23.78 15.43
N VAL A 3 4.32 24.67 15.70
CA VAL A 3 3.25 24.46 16.69
C VAL A 3 2.30 23.32 16.33
N LEU A 4 2.04 23.09 15.02
CA LEU A 4 1.17 22.00 14.56
C LEU A 4 1.87 20.64 14.71
N VAL A 5 3.15 20.57 14.42
CA VAL A 5 3.97 19.36 14.60
C VAL A 5 4.11 18.99 16.08
N GLU A 6 4.26 19.97 16.96
CA GLU A 6 4.33 19.76 18.40
C GLU A 6 2.98 19.27 18.97
N SER A 7 1.87 19.84 18.50
CA SER A 7 0.52 19.36 18.88
C SER A 7 0.25 17.92 18.45
N MET A 8 0.73 17.49 17.27
CA MET A 8 0.62 16.10 16.81
C MET A 8 1.49 15.16 17.65
N ARG A 9 2.73 15.53 17.95
CA ARG A 9 3.62 14.75 18.82
C ARG A 9 3.05 14.55 20.21
N SER A 10 2.52 15.60 20.83
CA SER A 10 1.92 15.49 22.16
C SER A 10 0.67 14.60 22.17
N SER A 11 -0.06 14.52 21.06
CA SER A 11 -1.18 13.60 20.88
C SER A 11 -0.71 12.13 20.77
N ASP A 12 0.36 11.88 20.02
CA ASP A 12 0.92 10.54 19.86
C ASP A 12 1.55 10.02 21.15
N GLU A 13 2.28 10.86 21.89
CA GLU A 13 2.83 10.51 23.21
C GLU A 13 1.75 10.17 24.22
N ALA A 14 0.68 10.96 24.28
CA ALA A 14 -0.46 10.67 25.15
C ALA A 14 -1.16 9.37 24.79
N ALA A 15 -1.32 9.10 23.50
CA ALA A 15 -1.89 7.85 23.00
C ALA A 15 -1.00 6.64 23.34
N LEU A 16 0.31 6.74 23.14
CA LEU A 16 1.27 5.70 23.50
C LEU A 16 1.26 5.42 25.01
N HIS A 17 1.23 6.46 25.84
CA HIS A 17 1.14 6.30 27.28
C HIS A 17 -0.14 5.57 27.72
N ALA A 18 -1.29 5.95 27.15
CA ALA A 18 -2.57 5.29 27.43
C ALA A 18 -2.58 3.82 26.98
N LEU A 19 -2.02 3.53 25.79
CA LEU A 19 -1.92 2.17 25.25
C LEU A 19 -0.94 1.30 26.05
N ASN A 20 0.18 1.85 26.51
CA ASN A 20 1.11 1.15 27.39
C ASN A 20 0.43 0.75 28.71
N ASN A 21 -0.27 1.67 29.36
CA ASN A 21 -1.01 1.38 30.59
C ASN A 21 -2.14 0.35 30.38
N ALA A 22 -2.76 0.37 29.20
CA ALA A 22 -3.77 -0.63 28.86
C ALA A 22 -3.14 -2.01 28.62
N LEU A 23 -2.01 -2.10 27.94
CA LEU A 23 -1.29 -3.35 27.71
C LEU A 23 -0.72 -3.98 28.98
N GLU A 24 -0.35 -3.19 30.00
CA GLU A 24 0.01 -3.72 31.33
C GLU A 24 -1.13 -4.48 32.00
N ARG A 25 -2.38 -4.07 31.72
CA ARG A 25 -3.60 -4.70 32.29
C ARG A 25 -4.15 -5.82 31.43
N TRP A 26 -4.00 -5.69 30.11
CA TRP A 26 -4.56 -6.62 29.11
C TRP A 26 -3.51 -6.97 28.04
N PRO A 27 -2.43 -7.71 28.41
CA PRO A 27 -1.33 -8.01 27.48
C PRO A 27 -1.73 -8.91 26.32
N ASP A 28 -2.82 -9.68 26.48
CA ASP A 28 -3.32 -10.61 25.46
C ASP A 28 -4.39 -9.98 24.52
N ASP A 29 -4.71 -8.69 24.70
CA ASP A 29 -5.63 -8.01 23.79
C ASP A 29 -4.88 -7.54 22.53
N TYR A 30 -5.01 -8.32 21.45
CA TYR A 30 -4.38 -8.07 20.16
C TYR A 30 -4.71 -6.67 19.58
N ARG A 31 -5.88 -6.12 19.93
CA ARG A 31 -6.33 -4.80 19.43
C ARG A 31 -5.46 -3.67 19.99
N LEU A 32 -5.02 -3.80 21.25
CA LEU A 32 -4.15 -2.81 21.88
C LEU A 32 -2.76 -2.80 21.23
N TRP A 33 -2.21 -3.98 20.95
CA TRP A 33 -0.97 -4.11 20.19
C TRP A 33 -1.11 -3.49 18.79
N PHE A 34 -2.19 -3.82 18.08
CA PHE A 34 -2.45 -3.23 16.77
C PHE A 34 -2.55 -1.70 16.80
N LEU A 35 -3.29 -1.15 17.76
CA LEU A 35 -3.45 0.31 17.91
C LEU A 35 -2.14 0.99 18.23
N ARG A 36 -1.32 0.42 19.14
CA ARG A 36 -0.01 0.99 19.47
C ARG A 36 0.94 0.91 18.29
N GLY A 37 0.94 -0.18 17.56
CA GLY A 37 1.68 -0.33 16.29
C GLY A 37 1.29 0.73 15.26
N ALA A 38 0.00 1.06 15.14
CA ALA A 38 -0.48 2.10 14.23
C ALA A 38 0.00 3.50 14.65
N VAL A 39 0.03 3.81 15.96
CA VAL A 39 0.59 5.08 16.48
C VAL A 39 2.09 5.14 16.20
N HIS A 40 2.83 4.06 16.49
CA HIS A 40 4.27 3.98 16.18
C HIS A 40 4.55 4.13 14.68
N ALA A 41 3.74 3.53 13.81
CA ALA A 41 3.89 3.67 12.36
C ALA A 41 3.66 5.13 11.91
N GLY A 42 2.65 5.80 12.47
CA GLY A 42 2.39 7.22 12.22
C GLY A 42 3.54 8.14 12.68
N ALA A 43 4.17 7.80 13.80
CA ALA A 43 5.34 8.49 14.34
C ALA A 43 6.67 8.07 13.68
N GLN A 44 6.64 7.20 12.66
CA GLN A 44 7.80 6.66 11.95
C GLN A 44 8.76 5.84 12.85
N HIS A 45 8.26 5.28 13.93
CA HIS A 45 8.99 4.36 14.80
C HIS A 45 8.90 2.94 14.24
N TYR A 46 9.61 2.66 13.15
CA TYR A 46 9.51 1.43 12.37
C TYR A 46 9.61 0.14 13.20
N GLU A 47 10.66 -0.01 14.02
CA GLU A 47 10.89 -1.25 14.77
C GLU A 47 9.83 -1.48 15.86
N ALA A 48 9.37 -0.44 16.51
CA ALA A 48 8.30 -0.53 17.48
C ALA A 48 6.97 -0.92 16.82
N ALA A 49 6.63 -0.27 15.69
CA ALA A 49 5.44 -0.61 14.91
C ALA A 49 5.47 -2.07 14.43
N ARG A 50 6.62 -2.52 13.91
CA ARG A 50 6.82 -3.89 13.46
C ARG A 50 6.57 -4.89 14.59
N SER A 51 7.20 -4.66 15.75
CA SER A 51 7.06 -5.52 16.92
C SER A 51 5.60 -5.63 17.38
N ASP A 52 4.89 -4.52 17.41
CA ASP A 52 3.51 -4.46 17.85
C ASP A 52 2.53 -5.13 16.86
N PHE A 53 2.71 -4.94 15.56
CA PHE A 53 1.90 -5.64 14.54
C PHE A 53 2.17 -7.15 14.56
N ASP A 54 3.43 -7.57 14.78
CA ASP A 54 3.76 -8.98 14.94
C ASP A 54 3.10 -9.59 16.18
N ALA A 55 3.15 -8.90 17.32
CA ALA A 55 2.48 -9.35 18.55
C ALA A 55 0.96 -9.49 18.34
N SER A 56 0.33 -8.49 17.71
CA SER A 56 -1.09 -8.54 17.38
C SER A 56 -1.45 -9.75 16.50
N ARG A 57 -0.65 -10.04 15.47
CA ARG A 57 -0.85 -11.17 14.55
C ARG A 57 -0.65 -12.52 15.23
N GLN A 58 0.32 -12.63 16.15
CA GLN A 58 0.58 -13.85 16.89
C GLN A 58 -0.57 -14.17 17.86
N LEU A 59 -1.14 -13.16 18.50
CA LEU A 59 -2.27 -13.34 19.42
C LEU A 59 -3.56 -13.73 18.69
N THR A 60 -3.75 -13.26 17.46
CA THR A 60 -4.98 -13.53 16.70
C THR A 60 -4.68 -13.66 15.20
N PRO A 61 -4.41 -14.90 14.73
CA PRO A 61 -4.21 -15.16 13.29
C PRO A 61 -5.42 -14.77 12.41
N ASP A 62 -6.63 -14.78 12.98
CA ASP A 62 -7.87 -14.41 12.27
C ASP A 62 -8.09 -12.89 12.15
N PHE A 63 -7.09 -12.08 12.47
CA PHE A 63 -7.11 -10.63 12.32
C PHE A 63 -6.18 -10.19 11.18
N PRO A 64 -6.60 -10.37 9.91
CA PRO A 64 -5.73 -10.22 8.74
C PRO A 64 -5.22 -8.80 8.54
N VAL A 65 -5.89 -7.79 9.11
CA VAL A 65 -5.46 -6.40 9.02
C VAL A 65 -4.11 -6.13 9.70
N ALA A 66 -3.77 -6.87 10.75
CA ALA A 66 -2.45 -6.74 11.38
C ALA A 66 -1.34 -7.22 10.43
N GLY A 67 -1.53 -8.37 9.76
CA GLY A 67 -0.64 -8.84 8.70
C GLY A 67 -0.55 -7.88 7.52
N PHE A 68 -1.68 -7.28 7.12
CA PHE A 68 -1.70 -6.26 6.08
C PHE A 68 -0.84 -5.04 6.45
N MET A 69 -1.02 -4.48 7.64
CA MET A 69 -0.27 -3.31 8.11
C MET A 69 1.22 -3.61 8.28
N LEU A 70 1.57 -4.80 8.76
CA LEU A 70 2.96 -5.24 8.85
C LEU A 70 3.63 -5.30 7.46
N GLY A 71 2.98 -5.92 6.49
CA GLY A 71 3.49 -5.97 5.11
C GLY A 71 3.57 -4.59 4.47
N PHE A 72 2.57 -3.74 4.69
CA PHE A 72 2.60 -2.36 4.23
C PHE A 72 3.78 -1.57 4.82
N LEU A 73 4.04 -1.75 6.12
CA LEU A 73 5.18 -1.14 6.80
C LEU A 73 6.51 -1.62 6.19
N HIS A 74 6.66 -2.92 5.92
CA HIS A 74 7.84 -3.47 5.26
C HIS A 74 8.02 -2.91 3.85
N LEU A 75 6.94 -2.85 3.06
CA LEU A 75 6.99 -2.35 1.69
C LEU A 75 7.43 -0.88 1.61
N THR A 76 6.86 -0.02 2.46
CA THR A 76 7.21 1.41 2.51
C THR A 76 8.64 1.68 2.96
N HIS A 77 9.31 0.68 3.57
CA HIS A 77 10.72 0.71 3.95
C HIS A 77 11.62 -0.07 2.97
N GLY A 78 11.11 -0.44 1.79
CA GLY A 78 11.88 -1.11 0.74
C GLY A 78 12.14 -2.60 0.97
N HIS A 79 11.47 -3.22 1.95
CA HIS A 79 11.63 -4.64 2.27
C HIS A 79 10.53 -5.49 1.60
N VAL A 80 10.56 -5.57 0.26
CA VAL A 80 9.52 -6.24 -0.54
C VAL A 80 9.34 -7.71 -0.13
N ASP A 81 10.43 -8.47 0.04
CA ASP A 81 10.36 -9.88 0.42
C ASP A 81 9.64 -10.08 1.76
N ARG A 82 9.97 -9.25 2.76
CA ARG A 82 9.30 -9.29 4.07
C ARG A 82 7.83 -8.87 3.99
N ALA A 83 7.49 -7.96 3.09
CA ALA A 83 6.10 -7.60 2.85
C ALA A 83 5.31 -8.77 2.28
N VAL A 84 5.87 -9.48 1.29
CA VAL A 84 5.28 -10.69 0.71
C VAL A 84 5.06 -11.75 1.78
N ASP A 85 6.07 -12.03 2.63
CA ASP A 85 5.96 -12.99 3.73
C ASP A 85 4.86 -12.63 4.74
N ALA A 86 4.79 -11.35 5.14
CA ALA A 86 3.75 -10.86 6.04
C ALA A 86 2.34 -10.99 5.44
N TRP A 87 2.23 -10.93 4.12
CA TRP A 87 0.97 -10.97 3.38
C TRP A 87 0.53 -12.35 2.91
N GLN A 88 1.31 -13.43 3.14
CA GLN A 88 0.96 -14.78 2.70
C GLN A 88 -0.45 -15.20 3.15
N GLN A 89 -0.81 -14.88 4.39
CA GLN A 89 -2.14 -15.19 4.94
C GLN A 89 -3.29 -14.53 4.15
N LEU A 90 -3.05 -13.37 3.53
CA LEU A 90 -4.07 -12.66 2.75
C LEU A 90 -4.45 -13.41 1.46
N ASP A 91 -3.62 -14.34 0.99
CA ASP A 91 -3.91 -15.15 -0.20
C ASP A 91 -5.02 -16.18 0.04
N THR A 92 -5.31 -16.49 1.30
CA THR A 92 -6.42 -17.37 1.69
C THR A 92 -7.77 -16.64 1.68
N LEU A 93 -7.78 -15.30 1.66
CA LEU A 93 -8.99 -14.50 1.58
C LEU A 93 -9.62 -14.59 0.16
N PRO A 94 -10.93 -14.35 0.02
CA PRO A 94 -11.58 -14.24 -1.28
C PRO A 94 -10.89 -13.24 -2.21
N ALA A 95 -10.96 -13.46 -3.52
CA ALA A 95 -10.29 -12.59 -4.49
C ALA A 95 -10.80 -11.14 -4.49
N ASP A 96 -12.05 -10.94 -4.07
CA ASP A 96 -12.73 -9.66 -3.91
C ASP A 96 -12.60 -9.07 -2.49
N ASP A 97 -11.85 -9.73 -1.58
CA ASP A 97 -11.53 -9.16 -0.28
C ASP A 97 -10.66 -7.92 -0.44
N THR A 98 -11.04 -6.86 0.25
CA THR A 98 -10.37 -5.56 0.20
C THR A 98 -8.86 -5.64 0.49
N LEU A 99 -8.45 -6.38 1.53
CA LEU A 99 -7.04 -6.48 1.91
C LEU A 99 -6.22 -7.21 0.83
N ARG A 100 -6.82 -8.25 0.21
CA ARG A 100 -6.19 -8.98 -0.89
C ARG A 100 -6.07 -8.10 -2.14
N MET A 101 -7.09 -7.32 -2.48
CA MET A 101 -7.04 -6.37 -3.60
C MET A 101 -5.98 -5.29 -3.38
N LEU A 102 -5.96 -4.68 -2.19
CA LEU A 102 -4.97 -3.67 -1.83
C LEU A 102 -3.54 -4.22 -1.83
N LYS A 103 -3.32 -5.43 -1.28
CA LYS A 103 -2.04 -6.14 -1.38
C LYS A 103 -1.58 -6.26 -2.84
N THR A 104 -2.48 -6.74 -3.72
CA THR A 104 -2.15 -6.94 -5.14
C THR A 104 -1.77 -5.63 -5.82
N GLY A 105 -2.50 -4.56 -5.54
CA GLY A 105 -2.18 -3.22 -6.05
C GLY A 105 -0.83 -2.72 -5.56
N LEU A 106 -0.50 -2.92 -4.28
CA LEU A 106 0.78 -2.53 -3.69
C LEU A 106 1.96 -3.33 -4.26
N LEU A 107 1.78 -4.62 -4.54
CA LEU A 107 2.81 -5.44 -5.20
C LEU A 107 3.02 -5.03 -6.66
N ASN A 108 1.95 -4.71 -7.39
CA ASN A 108 2.09 -4.15 -8.74
C ASN A 108 2.82 -2.81 -8.73
N LEU A 109 2.65 -2.01 -7.68
CA LEU A 109 3.42 -0.79 -7.52
C LEU A 109 4.92 -1.07 -7.30
N ALA A 110 5.25 -2.07 -6.49
CA ALA A 110 6.63 -2.49 -6.27
C ALA A 110 7.30 -3.05 -7.55
N ASP A 111 6.50 -3.55 -8.49
CA ASP A 111 6.93 -4.02 -9.81
C ASP A 111 6.87 -2.94 -10.91
N ASP A 112 6.76 -1.66 -10.55
CA ASP A 112 6.66 -0.50 -11.45
C ASP A 112 5.45 -0.54 -12.42
N ARG A 113 4.43 -1.34 -12.13
CA ARG A 113 3.20 -1.44 -12.92
C ARG A 113 2.19 -0.38 -12.49
N PHE A 114 2.56 0.89 -12.61
CA PHE A 114 1.85 2.03 -12.01
C PHE A 114 0.37 2.13 -12.41
N ALA A 115 0.04 1.95 -13.69
CA ALA A 115 -1.35 2.03 -14.17
C ALA A 115 -2.23 0.96 -13.51
N LEU A 116 -1.78 -0.31 -13.55
CA LEU A 116 -2.50 -1.43 -12.95
C LEU A 116 -2.60 -1.30 -11.42
N ALA A 117 -1.52 -0.88 -10.77
CA ALA A 117 -1.50 -0.60 -9.34
C ALA A 117 -2.56 0.44 -8.97
N GLY A 118 -2.60 1.56 -9.70
CA GLY A 118 -3.57 2.63 -9.47
C GLY A 118 -5.02 2.18 -9.59
N GLU A 119 -5.35 1.40 -10.62
CA GLU A 119 -6.69 0.84 -10.82
C GLU A 119 -7.09 -0.07 -9.64
N GLN A 120 -6.21 -1.00 -9.26
CA GLN A 120 -6.49 -1.97 -8.20
C GLN A 120 -6.60 -1.31 -6.82
N LEU A 121 -5.72 -0.36 -6.51
CA LEU A 121 -5.76 0.37 -5.25
C LEU A 121 -7.04 1.19 -5.14
N ARG A 122 -7.46 1.90 -6.21
CA ARG A 122 -8.74 2.64 -6.21
C ARG A 122 -9.94 1.72 -6.05
N ALA A 123 -9.95 0.57 -6.76
CA ALA A 123 -11.01 -0.43 -6.61
C ALA A 123 -11.09 -1.00 -5.19
N GLY A 124 -9.93 -1.36 -4.61
CA GLY A 124 -9.84 -1.84 -3.23
C GLY A 124 -10.31 -0.80 -2.21
N MET A 125 -9.94 0.48 -2.38
CA MET A 125 -10.42 1.56 -1.52
C MET A 125 -11.93 1.77 -1.63
N ALA A 126 -12.48 1.70 -2.83
CA ALA A 126 -13.92 1.88 -3.07
C ALA A 126 -14.77 0.77 -2.41
N SER A 127 -14.26 -0.46 -2.39
CA SER A 127 -14.91 -1.60 -1.73
C SER A 127 -14.67 -1.66 -0.22
N ASN A 128 -13.75 -0.84 0.32
CA ASN A 128 -13.31 -0.92 1.71
C ASN A 128 -14.31 -0.32 2.69
N THR A 129 -15.25 -1.11 3.12
CA THR A 129 -16.20 -0.74 4.20
C THR A 129 -15.72 -1.19 5.58
N LYS A 130 -14.88 -2.23 5.63
CA LYS A 130 -14.48 -2.89 6.87
C LYS A 130 -13.33 -2.18 7.59
N TYR A 131 -12.40 -1.60 6.83
CA TYR A 131 -11.17 -0.98 7.36
C TYR A 131 -10.95 0.44 6.81
N PRO A 132 -11.86 1.39 7.03
CA PRO A 132 -11.83 2.71 6.37
C PRO A 132 -10.56 3.51 6.66
N LEU A 133 -9.90 3.29 7.79
CA LEU A 133 -8.65 3.95 8.14
C LEU A 133 -7.49 3.58 7.20
N ILE A 134 -7.51 2.38 6.61
CA ILE A 134 -6.50 1.96 5.62
C ILE A 134 -6.54 2.85 4.39
N ASN A 135 -7.71 3.32 3.98
CA ASN A 135 -7.87 4.17 2.80
C ASN A 135 -7.01 5.44 2.87
N ARG A 136 -6.75 5.97 4.06
CA ARG A 136 -5.87 7.13 4.23
C ARG A 136 -4.45 6.82 3.77
N TYR A 137 -3.89 5.70 4.21
CA TYR A 137 -2.54 5.28 3.83
C TYR A 137 -2.44 4.98 2.33
N ILE A 138 -3.46 4.31 1.77
CA ILE A 138 -3.49 4.00 0.33
C ILE A 138 -3.66 5.27 -0.51
N ALA A 139 -4.47 6.24 -0.06
CA ALA A 139 -4.62 7.52 -0.74
C ALA A 139 -3.30 8.32 -0.76
N ASP A 140 -2.49 8.24 0.31
CA ASP A 140 -1.17 8.87 0.35
C ASP A 140 -0.21 8.20 -0.65
N VAL A 141 -0.23 6.87 -0.77
CA VAL A 141 0.52 6.12 -1.78
C VAL A 141 0.10 6.53 -3.19
N LEU A 142 -1.20 6.54 -3.49
CA LEU A 142 -1.71 6.92 -4.81
C LEU A 142 -1.29 8.33 -5.21
N ARG A 143 -1.38 9.30 -4.30
CA ARG A 143 -0.97 10.68 -4.54
C ARG A 143 0.52 10.78 -4.87
N HIS A 144 1.36 9.99 -4.21
CA HIS A 144 2.79 9.94 -4.50
C HIS A 144 3.06 9.33 -5.88
N VAL A 145 2.38 8.24 -6.24
CA VAL A 145 2.50 7.60 -7.56
C VAL A 145 2.06 8.55 -8.68
N GLU A 146 0.93 9.23 -8.52
CA GLU A 146 0.44 10.20 -9.49
C GLU A 146 1.44 11.34 -9.72
N SER A 147 2.08 11.82 -8.65
CA SER A 147 3.14 12.84 -8.77
C SER A 147 4.36 12.38 -9.56
N ILE A 148 4.71 11.09 -9.50
CA ILE A 148 5.83 10.52 -10.25
C ILE A 148 5.45 10.35 -11.73
N VAL A 149 4.25 9.88 -12.01
CA VAL A 149 3.76 9.67 -13.38
C VAL A 149 3.65 11.00 -14.14
N ASP A 150 3.12 12.04 -13.48
CA ASP A 150 2.97 13.37 -14.08
C ASP A 150 4.30 14.08 -14.35
N THR A 151 5.35 13.75 -13.58
CA THR A 151 6.70 14.31 -13.78
C THR A 151 7.56 13.56 -14.79
N SER A 152 7.10 12.40 -15.29
CA SER A 152 7.83 11.61 -16.30
C SER A 152 7.51 12.13 -17.71
N PRO A 153 8.47 12.73 -18.47
CA PRO A 153 8.21 13.37 -19.77
C PRO A 153 8.04 12.37 -20.92
N GLY A 154 7.26 11.31 -20.74
CA GLY A 154 7.14 10.21 -21.72
C GLY A 154 5.76 9.67 -22.01
N ASN A 155 4.67 10.15 -21.40
CA ASN A 155 3.37 9.48 -21.53
C ASN A 155 2.27 10.28 -22.26
N HIS A 156 2.66 11.13 -23.23
CA HIS A 156 1.73 11.74 -24.18
C HIS A 156 1.97 11.27 -25.60
N ALA A 157 2.05 9.95 -25.83
CA ALA A 157 1.97 9.43 -27.21
C ALA A 157 1.62 7.93 -27.19
N SER A 158 0.37 7.59 -27.21
CA SER A 158 -0.10 6.36 -27.86
C SER A 158 -1.63 6.30 -27.88
N SER A 159 -2.22 7.14 -28.67
CA SER A 159 -3.58 6.92 -29.20
C SER A 159 -3.70 7.55 -30.59
N GLU A 160 -2.97 7.00 -31.54
CA GLU A 160 -3.30 7.11 -32.96
C GLU A 160 -2.53 6.02 -33.71
N LYS A 161 -3.11 4.85 -33.78
CA LYS A 161 -2.83 3.90 -34.85
C LYS A 161 -3.76 4.23 -35.99
N THR A 162 -3.38 5.17 -36.79
CA THR A 162 -3.89 5.26 -38.18
C THR A 162 -2.89 4.56 -39.07
N GLY A 163 -3.32 3.45 -39.63
CA GLY A 163 -2.54 2.69 -40.59
C GLY A 163 -2.31 3.50 -41.85
N ILE A 164 -1.07 3.59 -42.29
CA ILE A 164 -0.72 3.84 -43.69
C ILE A 164 0.35 2.82 -44.00
N LEU A 165 -0.08 1.75 -44.69
CA LEU A 165 0.79 0.88 -45.47
C LEU A 165 1.31 1.70 -46.64
N PRO A 166 2.59 1.70 -46.99
CA PRO A 166 3.04 2.22 -48.27
C PRO A 166 2.63 1.23 -49.37
N GLU A 167 1.87 1.72 -50.34
CA GLU A 167 1.59 1.02 -51.60
C GLU A 167 2.90 0.66 -52.29
N ILE A 168 3.03 -0.63 -52.58
CA ILE A 168 4.09 -1.13 -53.46
C ILE A 168 3.61 -0.89 -54.89
N ASP A 169 4.25 0.01 -55.58
CA ASP A 169 4.02 0.29 -56.99
C ASP A 169 4.65 -0.83 -57.84
N PRO A 170 3.87 -1.59 -58.65
CA PRO A 170 4.39 -2.64 -59.51
C PRO A 170 4.54 -2.13 -60.95
N ALA A 171 5.53 -1.35 -61.23
CA ALA A 171 5.87 -1.08 -62.60
C ALA A 171 7.32 -0.57 -62.79
N CYS A 172 8.23 -1.47 -63.06
CA CYS A 172 9.20 -1.24 -64.11
C CYS A 172 9.79 -2.55 -64.61
N SER A 173 9.16 -3.04 -65.68
CA SER A 173 9.65 -4.15 -66.51
C SER A 173 10.72 -3.63 -67.45
N THR A 174 11.85 -4.31 -67.47
CA THR A 174 12.70 -4.72 -68.60
C THR A 174 13.09 -3.69 -69.70
N PRO A 175 14.03 -3.95 -70.60
CA PRO A 175 14.91 -5.09 -70.78
C PRO A 175 16.36 -4.72 -71.26
N ARG A 176 17.33 -5.55 -71.09
CA ARG A 176 18.27 -6.12 -72.10
C ARG A 176 19.44 -6.81 -71.43
#